data_7155943cbfe260d3c601bbb5aa17f42c
#
_entry.id   7155943cbfe260d3c601bbb5aa17f42c
#
_cell.length_a   1.000
_cell.length_b   1.000
_cell.length_c   1.000
_cell.angle_alpha   90.00
_cell.angle_beta   90.00
_cell.angle_gamma   90.00
#
_symmetry.space_group_name_H-M   'P 1'
#
loop_
_entity.id
_entity.type
_entity.pdbx_description
1 polymer ?
#
loop_
_entity_poly.entity_id
_entity_poly.type
_entity_poly.pdbx_seq_one_letter_code
_entity_poly.pdbx_strand_id
1 'polypeptide(L)'
;MNATLVVMAAGIGSRFGGGIKQLAPVGPNGEIIMDYSIYDAKEAGFNKVVFIIRHDLEKDFKEIIGDRVKKYIDVDYAFQDLNDLPEGFECPKERSKPWGTGQALLSVKGIVNEPFVVINADDYYGKEGFKVIYDYMANKMDKNSKKLDLCMAGFVLKNTLSDNGGVTRGVCKADANNKLADVTETFEIELKDGVLNAVDENGNKRDVNLDDIVSMNMWGLTPEFLDILEEGFPKFLGNMTNELKNEYLLPSVIDEAIKADKISVEVLKSHDKWFGVTYKEDKEIVVNSIRALVDKGVYPDKIFD
;
A
#
# COMPACT_ATOMS: atom_id res chain seq x y z
N MET A 1 -18.80 -10.08 -6.57
CA MET A 1 -17.66 -9.88 -7.51
C MET A 1 -16.45 -10.58 -6.91
N ASN A 2 -15.64 -11.28 -7.73
CA ASN A 2 -14.32 -11.72 -7.27
C ASN A 2 -13.39 -10.52 -7.22
N ALA A 3 -12.63 -10.39 -6.13
CA ALA A 3 -11.66 -9.33 -5.95
C ALA A 3 -10.51 -9.81 -5.07
N THR A 4 -9.30 -9.40 -5.38
CA THR A 4 -8.08 -9.82 -4.70
C THR A 4 -7.51 -8.69 -3.83
N LEU A 5 -7.05 -9.04 -2.62
CA LEU A 5 -6.16 -8.21 -1.82
C LEU A 5 -4.71 -8.54 -2.21
N VAL A 6 -3.96 -7.57 -2.67
CA VAL A 6 -2.52 -7.69 -2.94
C VAL A 6 -1.75 -7.01 -1.81
N VAL A 7 -0.88 -7.75 -1.13
CA VAL A 7 -0.11 -7.25 0.02
C VAL A 7 1.37 -7.19 -0.34
N MET A 8 1.93 -5.99 -0.36
CA MET A 8 3.36 -5.78 -0.62
C MET A 8 4.18 -6.08 0.63
N ALA A 9 4.73 -7.29 0.70
CA ALA A 9 5.46 -7.82 1.84
C ALA A 9 6.95 -8.13 1.56
N ALA A 10 7.47 -7.81 0.36
CA ALA A 10 8.86 -8.07 0.00
C ALA A 10 9.88 -7.26 0.82
N GLY A 11 9.48 -6.10 1.36
CA GLY A 11 10.28 -5.27 2.25
C GLY A 11 10.45 -5.82 3.67
N ILE A 12 9.72 -6.88 4.03
CA ILE A 12 9.74 -7.50 5.35
C ILE A 12 11.17 -7.98 5.68
N GLY A 13 11.71 -7.50 6.80
CA GLY A 13 13.00 -7.95 7.34
C GLY A 13 14.23 -7.16 6.88
N SER A 14 14.16 -6.23 5.91
CA SER A 14 15.33 -5.51 5.41
C SER A 14 15.85 -4.41 6.37
N ARG A 15 15.00 -3.87 7.23
CA ARG A 15 15.33 -2.69 8.05
C ARG A 15 15.89 -2.98 9.45
N PHE A 16 15.86 -4.23 9.96
CA PHE A 16 16.10 -4.51 11.38
C PHE A 16 16.97 -5.74 11.70
N GLY A 17 17.86 -6.16 10.83
CA GLY A 17 18.95 -7.12 11.15
C GLY A 17 18.48 -8.41 11.83
N GLY A 18 17.77 -9.30 11.13
CA GLY A 18 17.61 -10.68 11.57
C GLY A 18 16.27 -11.04 12.22
N GLY A 19 15.17 -10.62 11.66
CA GLY A 19 13.84 -11.13 12.05
C GLY A 19 12.75 -10.46 11.23
N ILE A 20 11.70 -11.19 10.92
CA ILE A 20 10.52 -10.64 10.24
C ILE A 20 9.76 -9.77 11.26
N LYS A 21 10.22 -8.53 11.51
CA LYS A 21 9.69 -7.65 12.58
C LYS A 21 8.31 -7.05 12.30
N GLN A 22 7.91 -6.99 11.04
CA GLN A 22 6.52 -6.70 10.67
C GLN A 22 5.55 -7.80 11.12
N LEU A 23 6.10 -8.94 11.56
CA LEU A 23 5.36 -10.01 12.21
C LEU A 23 5.29 -9.87 13.74
N ALA A 24 5.72 -8.73 14.28
CA ALA A 24 5.58 -8.49 15.71
C ALA A 24 4.08 -8.49 16.09
N PRO A 25 3.67 -9.28 17.09
CA PRO A 25 2.30 -9.30 17.56
C PRO A 25 1.85 -7.91 18.01
N VAL A 26 0.65 -7.52 17.58
CA VAL A 26 -0.01 -6.27 17.97
C VAL A 26 -1.41 -6.52 18.54
N GLY A 27 -2.01 -7.65 18.23
CA GLY A 27 -3.31 -8.06 18.74
C GLY A 27 -3.22 -8.89 20.01
N PRO A 28 -4.35 -9.04 20.73
CA PRO A 28 -4.42 -9.72 22.03
C PRO A 28 -4.08 -11.22 21.98
N ASN A 29 -4.27 -11.88 20.83
CA ASN A 29 -4.01 -13.31 20.65
C ASN A 29 -2.81 -13.57 19.71
N GLY A 30 -1.94 -12.57 19.54
CA GLY A 30 -0.74 -12.71 18.71
C GLY A 30 -0.94 -12.32 17.26
N GLU A 31 -2.06 -11.70 16.93
CA GLU A 31 -2.31 -11.18 15.59
C GLU A 31 -1.30 -10.08 15.24
N ILE A 32 -0.89 -10.07 13.99
CA ILE A 32 -0.03 -9.03 13.40
C ILE A 32 -0.86 -7.99 12.65
N ILE A 33 -0.28 -6.83 12.32
CA ILE A 33 -0.99 -5.75 11.59
C ILE A 33 -1.68 -6.26 10.33
N MET A 34 -0.98 -7.07 9.54
CA MET A 34 -1.48 -7.63 8.29
C MET A 34 -2.74 -8.50 8.48
N ASP A 35 -2.88 -9.18 9.62
CA ASP A 35 -4.06 -9.99 9.91
C ASP A 35 -5.33 -9.15 9.94
N TYR A 36 -5.27 -7.94 10.50
CA TYR A 36 -6.39 -6.99 10.52
C TYR A 36 -6.74 -6.52 9.11
N SER A 37 -5.74 -6.22 8.28
CA SER A 37 -5.97 -5.86 6.87
C SER A 37 -6.63 -6.99 6.08
N ILE A 38 -6.21 -8.24 6.29
CA ILE A 38 -6.82 -9.42 5.64
C ILE A 38 -8.24 -9.64 6.14
N TYR A 39 -8.46 -9.51 7.46
CA TYR A 39 -9.79 -9.62 8.06
C TYR A 39 -10.74 -8.56 7.50
N ASP A 40 -10.33 -7.30 7.46
CA ASP A 40 -11.14 -6.18 6.97
C ASP A 40 -11.44 -6.33 5.47
N ALA A 41 -10.45 -6.76 4.68
CA ALA A 41 -10.65 -7.03 3.25
C ALA A 41 -11.68 -8.16 3.03
N LYS A 42 -11.58 -9.26 3.80
CA LYS A 42 -12.55 -10.36 3.72
C LYS A 42 -13.95 -9.90 4.10
N GLU A 43 -14.10 -9.15 5.19
CA GLU A 43 -15.39 -8.58 5.60
C GLU A 43 -15.97 -7.62 4.55
N ALA A 44 -15.12 -6.88 3.82
CA ALA A 44 -15.54 -6.02 2.72
C ALA A 44 -16.00 -6.80 1.48
N GLY A 45 -15.59 -8.08 1.32
CA GLY A 45 -15.99 -8.94 0.22
C GLY A 45 -14.86 -9.45 -0.68
N PHE A 46 -13.59 -9.12 -0.37
CA PHE A 46 -12.45 -9.73 -1.05
C PHE A 46 -12.38 -11.22 -0.74
N ASN A 47 -12.08 -12.03 -1.74
CA ASN A 47 -12.13 -13.49 -1.63
C ASN A 47 -10.79 -14.18 -1.85
N LYS A 48 -9.74 -13.42 -2.19
CA LYS A 48 -8.37 -13.91 -2.39
C LYS A 48 -7.37 -12.91 -1.83
N VAL A 49 -6.25 -13.39 -1.31
CA VAL A 49 -5.07 -12.58 -1.00
C VAL A 49 -3.88 -13.09 -1.79
N VAL A 50 -3.09 -12.18 -2.35
CA VAL A 50 -1.80 -12.45 -2.98
C VAL A 50 -0.72 -11.69 -2.24
N PHE A 51 0.25 -12.42 -1.70
CA PHE A 51 1.39 -11.83 -1.02
C PHE A 51 2.55 -11.67 -2.00
N ILE A 52 3.06 -10.44 -2.14
CA ILE A 52 4.30 -10.17 -2.84
C ILE A 52 5.44 -10.28 -1.82
N ILE A 53 6.27 -11.31 -1.96
CA ILE A 53 7.37 -11.61 -1.05
C ILE A 53 8.68 -11.78 -1.82
N ARG A 54 9.81 -11.96 -1.11
CA ARG A 54 11.06 -12.40 -1.71
C ARG A 54 11.17 -13.93 -1.61
N HIS A 55 11.88 -14.54 -2.55
CA HIS A 55 12.11 -16.00 -2.55
C HIS A 55 12.78 -16.51 -1.27
N ASP A 56 13.72 -15.75 -0.70
CA ASP A 56 14.42 -16.14 0.54
C ASP A 56 13.51 -16.17 1.78
N LEU A 57 12.35 -15.51 1.72
CA LEU A 57 11.36 -15.47 2.81
C LEU A 57 10.23 -16.49 2.62
N GLU A 58 10.14 -17.16 1.48
CA GLU A 58 8.96 -17.97 1.10
C GLU A 58 8.59 -19.00 2.14
N LYS A 59 9.57 -19.80 2.59
CA LYS A 59 9.32 -20.88 3.56
C LYS A 59 8.78 -20.33 4.87
N ASP A 60 9.50 -19.39 5.48
CA ASP A 60 9.14 -18.84 6.79
C ASP A 60 7.82 -18.07 6.72
N PHE A 61 7.57 -17.34 5.62
CA PHE A 61 6.33 -16.60 5.42
C PHE A 61 5.13 -17.55 5.28
N LYS A 62 5.27 -18.64 4.52
CA LYS A 62 4.21 -19.64 4.38
C LYS A 62 3.89 -20.31 5.70
N GLU A 63 4.90 -20.74 6.46
CA GLU A 63 4.73 -21.42 7.76
C GLU A 63 4.09 -20.49 8.82
N ILE A 64 4.51 -19.21 8.86
CA ILE A 64 4.08 -18.30 9.93
C ILE A 64 2.74 -17.62 9.59
N ILE A 65 2.53 -17.22 8.34
CA ILE A 65 1.36 -16.45 7.90
C ILE A 65 0.48 -17.27 6.97
N GLY A 66 1.03 -17.76 5.88
CA GLY A 66 0.28 -18.37 4.80
C GLY A 66 -0.61 -19.52 5.25
N ASP A 67 -0.06 -20.45 6.06
CA ASP A 67 -0.77 -21.63 6.55
C ASP A 67 -1.91 -21.29 7.52
N ARG A 68 -1.83 -20.15 8.18
CA ARG A 68 -2.90 -19.64 9.03
C ARG A 68 -3.98 -18.96 8.20
N VAL A 69 -3.58 -18.04 7.31
CA VAL A 69 -4.49 -17.22 6.50
C VAL A 69 -5.30 -18.05 5.51
N LYS A 70 -4.70 -19.08 4.89
CA LYS A 70 -5.38 -19.96 3.90
C LYS A 70 -6.59 -20.72 4.45
N LYS A 71 -6.77 -20.79 5.77
CA LYS A 71 -7.97 -21.38 6.38
C LYS A 71 -9.20 -20.47 6.24
N TYR A 72 -9.01 -19.18 5.95
CA TYR A 72 -10.03 -18.16 5.97
C TYR A 72 -10.29 -17.51 4.61
N ILE A 73 -9.27 -17.44 3.77
CA ILE A 73 -9.33 -16.82 2.45
C ILE A 73 -8.36 -17.54 1.52
N ASP A 74 -8.65 -17.54 0.22
CA ASP A 74 -7.73 -18.09 -0.79
C ASP A 74 -6.41 -17.32 -0.80
N VAL A 75 -5.28 -18.05 -0.82
CA VAL A 75 -3.93 -17.47 -0.73
C VAL A 75 -3.10 -17.88 -1.93
N ASP A 76 -2.44 -16.88 -2.53
CA ASP A 76 -1.43 -17.07 -3.56
C ASP A 76 -0.19 -16.21 -3.28
N TYR A 77 0.89 -16.42 -4.02
CA TYR A 77 2.17 -15.76 -3.81
C TYR A 77 2.73 -15.26 -5.13
N ALA A 78 3.30 -14.06 -5.09
CA ALA A 78 4.12 -13.47 -6.14
C ALA A 78 5.50 -13.14 -5.57
N PHE A 79 6.52 -13.10 -6.43
CA PHE A 79 7.89 -12.91 -5.97
C PHE A 79 8.50 -11.68 -6.60
N GLN A 80 8.94 -10.75 -5.76
CA GLN A 80 9.76 -9.63 -6.19
C GLN A 80 11.23 -10.04 -6.21
N ASP A 81 11.87 -9.98 -7.38
CA ASP A 81 13.29 -10.27 -7.56
C ASP A 81 14.00 -9.10 -8.24
N LEU A 82 15.26 -8.86 -7.84
CA LEU A 82 16.12 -7.84 -8.44
C LEU A 82 16.51 -8.17 -9.90
N ASN A 83 16.54 -9.46 -10.23
CA ASN A 83 16.90 -9.96 -11.55
C ASN A 83 15.70 -10.16 -12.49
N ASP A 84 14.48 -9.94 -11.97
CA ASP A 84 13.27 -9.95 -12.81
C ASP A 84 13.18 -8.63 -13.58
N LEU A 85 13.90 -8.56 -14.67
CA LEU A 85 14.09 -7.40 -15.52
C LEU A 85 13.65 -7.69 -16.97
N PRO A 86 13.18 -6.67 -17.70
CA PRO A 86 12.87 -6.80 -19.11
C PRO A 86 14.10 -7.18 -19.93
N GLU A 87 13.88 -7.79 -21.10
CA GLU A 87 14.95 -8.14 -22.05
C GLU A 87 15.84 -6.92 -22.36
N GLY A 88 17.14 -7.12 -22.31
CA GLY A 88 18.15 -6.08 -22.57
C GLY A 88 18.58 -5.29 -21.35
N PHE A 89 18.06 -5.58 -20.15
CA PHE A 89 18.49 -4.96 -18.91
C PHE A 89 19.12 -6.00 -17.98
N GLU A 90 20.14 -5.58 -17.22
CA GLU A 90 20.80 -6.39 -16.21
C GLU A 90 20.83 -5.64 -14.88
N CYS A 91 20.70 -6.39 -13.77
CA CYS A 91 20.79 -5.79 -12.44
C CYS A 91 22.24 -5.38 -12.15
N PRO A 92 22.49 -4.10 -11.78
CA PRO A 92 23.82 -3.66 -11.37
C PRO A 92 24.34 -4.50 -10.20
N LYS A 93 25.60 -4.95 -10.26
CA LYS A 93 26.21 -5.86 -9.28
C LYS A 93 26.14 -5.35 -7.83
N GLU A 94 26.22 -4.03 -7.66
CA GLU A 94 26.21 -3.38 -6.35
C GLU A 94 24.80 -3.00 -5.87
N ARG A 95 23.77 -3.25 -6.69
CA ARG A 95 22.41 -2.94 -6.29
C ARG A 95 21.86 -3.99 -5.33
N SER A 96 21.49 -3.54 -4.14
CA SER A 96 20.77 -4.34 -3.13
C SER A 96 19.35 -3.80 -2.87
N LYS A 97 19.06 -2.58 -3.34
CA LYS A 97 17.77 -1.93 -3.16
C LYS A 97 16.75 -2.51 -4.14
N PRO A 98 15.52 -2.90 -3.69
CA PRO A 98 14.44 -3.30 -4.57
C PRO A 98 14.13 -2.22 -5.62
N TRP A 99 13.53 -2.62 -6.75
CA TRP A 99 13.20 -1.70 -7.84
C TRP A 99 12.01 -0.78 -7.54
N GLY A 100 11.35 -0.94 -6.40
CA GLY A 100 10.22 -0.13 -5.95
C GLY A 100 8.87 -0.82 -6.04
N THR A 101 7.82 -0.10 -5.61
CA THR A 101 6.46 -0.64 -5.47
C THR A 101 5.78 -0.93 -6.80
N GLY A 102 6.13 -0.22 -7.88
CA GLY A 102 5.63 -0.50 -9.22
C GLY A 102 6.17 -1.83 -9.77
N GLN A 103 7.47 -2.12 -9.60
CA GLN A 103 8.05 -3.40 -10.01
C GLN A 103 7.57 -4.54 -9.08
N ALA A 104 7.40 -4.28 -7.79
CA ALA A 104 6.79 -5.26 -6.90
C ALA A 104 5.39 -5.68 -7.41
N LEU A 105 4.58 -4.70 -7.81
CA LEU A 105 3.23 -4.98 -8.31
C LEU A 105 3.24 -5.70 -9.66
N LEU A 106 4.25 -5.54 -10.50
CA LEU A 106 4.39 -6.31 -11.74
C LEU A 106 4.46 -7.82 -11.49
N SER A 107 5.00 -8.27 -10.35
CA SER A 107 5.12 -9.69 -10.03
C SER A 107 3.76 -10.42 -9.92
N VAL A 108 2.65 -9.69 -9.77
CA VAL A 108 1.31 -10.32 -9.73
C VAL A 108 0.69 -10.49 -11.12
N LYS A 109 1.33 -10.03 -12.20
CA LYS A 109 0.85 -10.20 -13.56
C LYS A 109 0.75 -11.68 -13.92
N GLY A 110 -0.42 -12.10 -14.42
CA GLY A 110 -0.72 -13.51 -14.70
C GLY A 110 -1.18 -14.32 -13.47
N ILE A 111 -1.07 -13.79 -12.25
CA ILE A 111 -1.58 -14.39 -11.02
C ILE A 111 -2.93 -13.77 -10.65
N VAL A 112 -3.05 -12.45 -10.79
CA VAL A 112 -4.27 -11.69 -10.50
C VAL A 112 -4.95 -11.33 -11.81
N ASN A 113 -6.17 -11.85 -12.01
CA ASN A 113 -6.96 -11.67 -13.22
C ASN A 113 -8.33 -11.01 -12.96
N GLU A 114 -8.56 -10.59 -11.73
CA GLU A 114 -9.74 -9.86 -11.25
C GLU A 114 -9.35 -8.49 -10.70
N PRO A 115 -10.30 -7.54 -10.52
CA PRO A 115 -10.03 -6.29 -9.82
C PRO A 115 -9.41 -6.54 -8.44
N PHE A 116 -8.48 -5.71 -8.04
CA PHE A 116 -7.74 -5.91 -6.81
C PHE A 116 -7.43 -4.61 -6.08
N VAL A 117 -7.23 -4.70 -4.77
CA VAL A 117 -6.66 -3.63 -3.97
C VAL A 117 -5.22 -3.97 -3.61
N VAL A 118 -4.31 -3.01 -3.71
CA VAL A 118 -2.93 -3.16 -3.24
C VAL A 118 -2.71 -2.35 -1.97
N ILE A 119 -1.98 -2.92 -1.01
CA ILE A 119 -1.62 -2.30 0.28
C ILE A 119 -0.19 -2.64 0.69
N ASN A 120 0.35 -1.89 1.64
CA ASN A 120 1.58 -2.24 2.35
C ASN A 120 1.29 -3.26 3.46
N ALA A 121 2.25 -4.12 3.76
CA ALA A 121 2.12 -5.18 4.76
C ALA A 121 2.21 -4.70 6.22
N ASP A 122 2.81 -3.52 6.45
CA ASP A 122 3.15 -2.94 7.75
C ASP A 122 2.21 -1.80 8.17
N ASP A 123 1.15 -1.56 7.39
CA ASP A 123 0.18 -0.51 7.63
C ASP A 123 -1.18 -1.07 8.06
N TYR A 124 -1.82 -0.39 9.02
CA TYR A 124 -3.22 -0.59 9.38
C TYR A 124 -4.08 0.46 8.67
N TYR A 125 -5.08 0.01 7.93
CA TYR A 125 -5.93 0.86 7.08
C TYR A 125 -7.35 1.07 7.61
N GLY A 126 -7.81 0.18 8.51
CA GLY A 126 -9.20 0.18 9.01
C GLY A 126 -10.21 -0.37 8.02
N LYS A 127 -11.42 -0.60 8.52
CA LYS A 127 -12.52 -1.26 7.76
C LYS A 127 -13.08 -0.41 6.63
N GLU A 128 -13.19 0.91 6.84
CA GLU A 128 -13.83 1.81 5.88
C GLU A 128 -13.05 1.85 4.57
N GLY A 129 -11.71 1.88 4.62
CA GLY A 129 -10.86 1.89 3.43
C GLY A 129 -11.13 0.71 2.50
N PHE A 130 -11.17 -0.51 3.04
CA PHE A 130 -11.48 -1.72 2.26
C PHE A 130 -12.90 -1.72 1.72
N LYS A 131 -13.86 -1.31 2.56
CA LYS A 131 -15.27 -1.27 2.17
C LYS A 131 -15.53 -0.30 1.03
N VAL A 132 -15.03 0.93 1.09
CA VAL A 132 -15.29 1.93 0.05
C VAL A 132 -14.64 1.54 -1.27
N ILE A 133 -13.43 0.92 -1.25
CA ILE A 133 -12.78 0.41 -2.46
C ILE A 133 -13.57 -0.75 -3.05
N TYR A 134 -13.95 -1.74 -2.24
CA TYR A 134 -14.73 -2.88 -2.75
C TYR A 134 -16.07 -2.45 -3.33
N ASP A 135 -16.80 -1.58 -2.63
CA ASP A 135 -18.09 -1.04 -3.09
C ASP A 135 -17.94 -0.27 -4.42
N TYR A 136 -16.87 0.48 -4.59
CA TYR A 136 -16.59 1.17 -5.84
C TYR A 136 -16.31 0.20 -6.98
N MET A 137 -15.37 -0.73 -6.80
CA MET A 137 -15.01 -1.72 -7.80
C MET A 137 -16.18 -2.62 -8.20
N ALA A 138 -17.03 -2.98 -7.22
CA ALA A 138 -18.16 -3.88 -7.47
C ALA A 138 -19.34 -3.19 -8.17
N ASN A 139 -19.61 -1.92 -7.87
CA ASN A 139 -20.88 -1.29 -8.19
C ASN A 139 -20.77 0.02 -9.00
N LYS A 140 -19.61 0.65 -9.05
CA LYS A 140 -19.46 1.99 -9.63
C LYS A 140 -18.40 2.09 -10.73
N MET A 141 -17.40 1.21 -10.72
CA MET A 141 -16.32 1.21 -11.69
C MET A 141 -16.86 1.05 -13.13
N ASP A 142 -16.56 2.02 -13.99
CA ASP A 142 -17.00 2.00 -15.39
C ASP A 142 -16.04 1.18 -16.27
N LYS A 143 -16.42 -0.07 -16.49
CA LYS A 143 -15.66 -1.01 -17.34
C LYS A 143 -15.71 -0.68 -18.84
N ASN A 144 -16.59 0.25 -19.26
CA ASN A 144 -16.74 0.69 -20.64
C ASN A 144 -16.08 2.03 -20.91
N SER A 145 -15.47 2.64 -19.90
CA SER A 145 -14.71 3.87 -20.05
C SER A 145 -13.56 3.71 -21.03
N LYS A 146 -13.25 4.77 -21.77
CA LYS A 146 -12.06 4.83 -22.65
C LYS A 146 -10.75 4.82 -21.89
N LYS A 147 -10.78 5.27 -20.63
CA LYS A 147 -9.66 5.23 -19.69
C LYS A 147 -9.91 4.15 -18.68
N LEU A 148 -8.86 3.56 -18.12
CA LEU A 148 -9.05 2.68 -16.98
C LEU A 148 -9.65 3.47 -15.82
N ASP A 149 -10.81 3.05 -15.34
CA ASP A 149 -11.47 3.65 -14.19
C ASP A 149 -11.02 2.93 -12.93
N LEU A 150 -10.21 3.61 -12.11
CA LEU A 150 -9.55 3.10 -10.93
C LEU A 150 -9.99 3.90 -9.71
N CYS A 151 -9.59 3.48 -8.51
CA CYS A 151 -9.87 4.23 -7.29
C CYS A 151 -8.72 4.14 -6.28
N MET A 152 -8.77 4.99 -5.27
CA MET A 152 -7.88 4.92 -4.11
C MET A 152 -8.65 5.23 -2.82
N ALA A 153 -8.22 4.69 -1.71
CA ALA A 153 -8.64 5.19 -0.41
C ALA A 153 -7.78 6.41 -0.04
N GLY A 154 -8.44 7.54 0.11
CA GLY A 154 -7.83 8.78 0.57
C GLY A 154 -8.06 8.97 2.06
N PHE A 155 -6.98 9.09 2.83
CA PHE A 155 -7.03 9.29 4.28
C PHE A 155 -6.91 10.76 4.63
N VAL A 156 -7.57 11.18 5.72
CA VAL A 156 -7.42 12.55 6.20
C VAL A 156 -6.06 12.69 6.89
N LEU A 157 -5.26 13.69 6.51
CA LEU A 157 -3.87 13.86 6.97
C LEU A 157 -3.74 13.76 8.49
N LYS A 158 -4.59 14.45 9.25
CA LYS A 158 -4.54 14.41 10.74
C LYS A 158 -4.70 13.01 11.33
N ASN A 159 -5.33 12.08 10.60
CA ASN A 159 -5.50 10.70 11.01
C ASN A 159 -4.29 9.81 10.66
N THR A 160 -3.24 10.37 10.05
CA THR A 160 -2.05 9.64 9.57
C THR A 160 -0.73 10.19 10.13
N LEU A 161 -0.79 11.15 11.05
CA LEU A 161 0.40 11.71 11.70
C LEU A 161 0.93 10.75 12.77
N SER A 162 2.24 10.88 13.06
CA SER A 162 2.91 10.18 14.15
C SER A 162 3.22 11.17 15.29
N ASP A 163 3.09 10.69 16.52
CA ASP A 163 3.52 11.45 17.70
C ASP A 163 5.05 11.36 17.91
N ASN A 164 5.74 10.49 17.17
CA ASN A 164 7.16 10.18 17.33
C ASN A 164 8.08 10.90 16.31
N GLY A 165 7.50 11.69 15.40
CA GLY A 165 8.28 12.48 14.42
C GLY A 165 7.55 12.74 13.12
N GLY A 166 8.24 13.42 12.21
CA GLY A 166 7.72 13.76 10.90
C GLY A 166 7.47 12.53 10.02
N VAL A 167 6.41 12.58 9.23
CA VAL A 167 6.01 11.51 8.30
C VAL A 167 6.08 11.99 6.86
N THR A 168 6.21 11.07 5.93
CA THR A 168 6.12 11.33 4.49
C THR A 168 4.78 10.85 3.95
N ARG A 169 4.08 11.68 3.18
CA ARG A 169 2.76 11.35 2.60
C ARG A 169 2.63 11.87 1.17
N GLY A 170 1.94 11.13 0.32
CA GLY A 170 1.47 11.62 -0.95
C GLY A 170 0.24 12.51 -0.75
N VAL A 171 0.40 13.83 -0.71
CA VAL A 171 -0.72 14.76 -0.58
C VAL A 171 -1.48 14.81 -1.90
N CYS A 172 -2.76 14.48 -1.86
CA CYS A 172 -3.63 14.34 -3.02
C CYS A 172 -4.41 15.63 -3.28
N LYS A 173 -4.53 15.99 -4.57
CA LYS A 173 -5.51 16.99 -5.03
C LYS A 173 -6.55 16.29 -5.88
N ALA A 174 -7.82 16.44 -5.50
CA ALA A 174 -8.95 15.95 -6.27
C ALA A 174 -9.68 17.12 -6.95
N ASP A 175 -10.27 16.85 -8.11
CA ASP A 175 -11.14 17.79 -8.79
C ASP A 175 -12.55 17.84 -8.14
N ALA A 176 -13.46 18.66 -8.71
CA ALA A 176 -14.83 18.81 -8.21
C ALA A 176 -15.66 17.51 -8.31
N ASN A 177 -15.23 16.53 -9.07
CA ASN A 177 -15.85 15.21 -9.23
C ASN A 177 -15.16 14.12 -8.41
N ASN A 178 -14.30 14.49 -7.45
CA ASN A 178 -13.47 13.60 -6.66
C ASN A 178 -12.48 12.76 -7.49
N LYS A 179 -12.14 13.17 -8.70
CA LYS A 179 -11.09 12.52 -9.48
C LYS A 179 -9.73 13.05 -9.08
N LEU A 180 -8.78 12.15 -8.87
CA LEU A 180 -7.40 12.50 -8.53
C LEU A 180 -6.77 13.30 -9.67
N ALA A 181 -6.32 14.50 -9.37
CA ALA A 181 -5.64 15.38 -10.32
C ALA A 181 -4.12 15.42 -10.12
N ASP A 182 -3.65 15.23 -8.88
CA ASP A 182 -2.24 15.28 -8.53
C ASP A 182 -1.98 14.53 -7.22
N VAL A 183 -0.83 13.88 -7.13
CA VAL A 183 -0.27 13.31 -5.90
C VAL A 183 1.14 13.84 -5.72
N THR A 184 1.34 14.63 -4.69
CA THR A 184 2.66 15.19 -4.43
C THR A 184 3.27 14.62 -3.16
N GLU A 185 4.42 13.96 -3.27
CA GLU A 185 5.21 13.51 -2.13
C GLU A 185 5.59 14.71 -1.26
N THR A 186 5.26 14.63 0.01
CA THR A 186 5.47 15.69 0.99
C THR A 186 6.13 15.09 2.22
N PHE A 187 7.22 15.69 2.66
CA PHE A 187 8.14 15.14 3.65
C PHE A 187 8.06 15.90 4.97
N GLU A 188 8.54 15.26 6.03
CA GLU A 188 8.65 15.85 7.37
C GLU A 188 7.36 16.50 7.86
N ILE A 189 6.21 15.89 7.54
CA ILE A 189 4.91 16.39 7.99
C ILE A 189 4.78 16.10 9.48
N GLU A 190 4.81 17.15 10.30
CA GLU A 190 4.76 17.06 11.74
C GLU A 190 3.87 18.16 12.31
N LEU A 191 2.99 17.80 13.26
CA LEU A 191 2.23 18.76 14.05
C LEU A 191 2.96 18.98 15.38
N LYS A 192 3.66 20.11 15.54
CA LYS A 192 4.42 20.45 16.73
C LYS A 192 3.97 21.78 17.29
N ASP A 193 3.67 21.83 18.58
CA ASP A 193 3.19 23.02 19.28
C ASP A 193 2.01 23.73 18.59
N GLY A 194 1.13 22.93 17.96
CA GLY A 194 -0.03 23.43 17.19
C GLY A 194 0.31 23.98 15.79
N VAL A 195 1.58 23.87 15.36
CA VAL A 195 2.04 24.28 14.03
C VAL A 195 2.26 23.05 13.16
N LEU A 196 1.60 23.00 12.01
CA LEU A 196 1.82 21.96 11.01
C LEU A 196 3.00 22.37 10.11
N ASN A 197 4.05 21.56 10.12
CA ASN A 197 5.23 21.72 9.29
C ASN A 197 5.23 20.65 8.18
N ALA A 198 5.73 21.01 7.01
CA ALA A 198 5.95 20.10 5.91
C ALA A 198 6.96 20.70 4.93
N VAL A 199 7.69 19.85 4.21
CA VAL A 199 8.65 20.28 3.18
C VAL A 199 8.48 19.48 1.88
N ASP A 200 8.95 20.05 0.78
CA ASP A 200 9.10 19.34 -0.50
C ASP A 200 10.41 18.51 -0.53
N GLU A 201 10.68 17.85 -1.64
CA GLU A 201 11.90 17.06 -1.87
C GLU A 201 13.21 17.85 -1.80
N ASN A 202 13.14 19.19 -1.94
CA ASN A 202 14.28 20.10 -1.86
C ASN A 202 14.41 20.75 -0.48
N GLY A 203 13.55 20.40 0.49
CA GLY A 203 13.52 20.96 1.83
C GLY A 203 12.83 22.33 1.93
N ASN A 204 12.16 22.80 0.88
CA ASN A 204 11.40 24.04 0.92
C ASN A 204 10.08 23.82 1.65
N LYS A 205 9.65 24.82 2.42
CA LYS A 205 8.37 24.77 3.13
C LYS A 205 7.22 24.52 2.16
N ARG A 206 6.33 23.59 2.53
CA ARG A 206 5.11 23.27 1.83
C ARG A 206 3.89 23.56 2.70
N ASP A 207 2.88 24.20 2.10
CA ASP A 207 1.61 24.42 2.78
C ASP A 207 0.73 23.18 2.66
N VAL A 208 0.32 22.65 3.80
CA VAL A 208 -0.58 21.51 3.95
C VAL A 208 -1.58 21.79 5.07
N ASN A 209 -2.74 21.14 5.01
CA ASN A 209 -3.79 21.29 6.01
C ASN A 209 -4.08 19.94 6.67
N LEU A 210 -4.48 19.96 7.93
CA LEU A 210 -4.83 18.73 8.67
C LEU A 210 -5.98 17.94 8.04
N ASP A 211 -6.82 18.61 7.26
CA ASP A 211 -7.96 18.00 6.57
C ASP A 211 -7.66 17.63 5.10
N ASP A 212 -6.43 17.84 4.63
CA ASP A 212 -6.00 17.39 3.31
C ASP A 212 -6.12 15.88 3.20
N ILE A 213 -6.39 15.41 1.98
CA ILE A 213 -6.42 13.98 1.68
C ILE A 213 -5.03 13.51 1.28
N VAL A 214 -4.61 12.38 1.84
CA VAL A 214 -3.32 11.77 1.55
C VAL A 214 -3.45 10.34 1.09
N SER A 215 -2.54 9.91 0.23
CA SER A 215 -2.37 8.52 -0.15
C SER A 215 -1.54 7.80 0.91
N MET A 216 -2.05 6.64 1.32
CA MET A 216 -1.35 5.67 2.14
C MET A 216 -1.04 4.39 1.35
N ASN A 217 -0.91 4.54 0.02
CA ASN A 217 -0.63 3.46 -0.92
C ASN A 217 -1.70 2.35 -0.96
N MET A 218 -2.97 2.74 -0.77
CA MET A 218 -4.12 1.84 -0.87
C MET A 218 -4.89 2.15 -2.15
N TRP A 219 -4.63 1.34 -3.21
CA TRP A 219 -5.14 1.56 -4.56
C TRP A 219 -6.02 0.42 -5.02
N GLY A 220 -7.21 0.73 -5.52
CA GLY A 220 -8.11 -0.19 -6.21
C GLY A 220 -7.85 -0.17 -7.72
N LEU A 221 -7.32 -1.26 -8.25
CA LEU A 221 -6.78 -1.38 -9.59
C LEU A 221 -7.45 -2.53 -10.36
N THR A 222 -7.21 -2.57 -11.68
CA THR A 222 -7.61 -3.68 -12.53
C THR A 222 -6.38 -4.35 -13.17
N PRO A 223 -6.50 -5.60 -13.66
CA PRO A 223 -5.38 -6.30 -14.31
C PRO A 223 -4.76 -5.52 -15.47
N GLU A 224 -5.55 -4.73 -16.20
CA GLU A 224 -5.07 -3.92 -17.33
C GLU A 224 -4.09 -2.81 -16.89
N PHE A 225 -4.13 -2.40 -15.61
CA PHE A 225 -3.14 -1.46 -15.09
C PHE A 225 -1.73 -2.07 -15.03
N LEU A 226 -1.63 -3.40 -14.90
CA LEU A 226 -0.35 -4.11 -14.93
C LEU A 226 0.35 -3.98 -16.30
N ASP A 227 -0.41 -3.80 -17.39
CA ASP A 227 0.16 -3.55 -18.72
C ASP A 227 0.81 -2.15 -18.78
N ILE A 228 0.22 -1.15 -18.11
CA ILE A 228 0.82 0.19 -18.00
C ILE A 228 2.15 0.13 -17.22
N LEU A 229 2.18 -0.65 -16.13
CA LEU A 229 3.41 -0.86 -15.37
C LEU A 229 4.48 -1.57 -16.20
N GLU A 230 4.11 -2.61 -16.95
CA GLU A 230 5.04 -3.36 -17.80
C GLU A 230 5.62 -2.50 -18.93
N GLU A 231 4.80 -1.67 -19.59
CA GLU A 231 5.26 -0.72 -20.59
C GLU A 231 6.17 0.39 -20.02
N GLY A 232 5.91 0.80 -18.78
CA GLY A 232 6.64 1.88 -18.11
C GLY A 232 8.00 1.46 -17.56
N PHE A 233 8.13 0.21 -17.10
CA PHE A 233 9.33 -0.24 -16.40
C PHE A 233 10.62 -0.18 -17.24
N PRO A 234 10.67 -0.63 -18.52
CA PRO A 234 11.83 -0.45 -19.38
C PRO A 234 12.22 1.02 -19.59
N LYS A 235 11.22 1.90 -19.72
CA LYS A 235 11.46 3.35 -19.87
C LYS A 235 12.09 3.94 -18.61
N PHE A 236 11.60 3.54 -17.44
CA PHE A 236 12.19 3.91 -16.16
C PHE A 236 13.65 3.47 -16.08
N LEU A 237 13.94 2.19 -16.39
CA LEU A 237 15.30 1.63 -16.38
C LEU A 237 16.25 2.38 -17.32
N GLY A 238 15.79 2.75 -18.52
CA GLY A 238 16.58 3.49 -19.51
C GLY A 238 16.84 4.95 -19.13
N ASN A 239 16.07 5.54 -18.23
CA ASN A 239 16.16 6.96 -17.84
C ASN A 239 16.69 7.18 -16.42
N MET A 240 17.14 6.13 -15.73
CA MET A 240 17.65 6.26 -14.36
C MET A 240 18.89 7.16 -14.28
N THR A 241 18.87 8.07 -13.31
CA THR A 241 20.03 8.93 -12.98
C THR A 241 20.96 8.26 -11.96
N ASN A 242 20.45 7.30 -11.19
CA ASN A 242 21.21 6.54 -10.21
C ASN A 242 20.69 5.08 -10.17
N GLU A 243 21.41 4.21 -10.87
CA GLU A 243 21.06 2.79 -11.02
C GLU A 243 21.05 2.01 -9.70
N LEU A 244 21.71 2.49 -8.65
CA LEU A 244 21.75 1.84 -7.34
C LEU A 244 20.62 2.28 -6.41
N LYS A 245 19.99 3.46 -6.67
CA LYS A 245 19.04 4.08 -5.72
C LYS A 245 17.66 4.37 -6.28
N ASN A 246 17.53 4.67 -7.59
CA ASN A 246 16.23 5.01 -8.16
C ASN A 246 15.23 3.84 -7.99
N GLU A 247 13.96 4.18 -7.77
CA GLU A 247 12.87 3.22 -7.60
C GLU A 247 11.72 3.53 -8.55
N TYR A 248 11.15 2.49 -9.13
CA TYR A 248 9.93 2.54 -9.93
C TYR A 248 8.73 2.52 -8.98
N LEU A 249 8.26 3.69 -8.60
CA LEU A 249 7.24 3.87 -7.58
C LEU A 249 5.83 3.86 -8.17
N LEU A 250 4.93 3.09 -7.58
CA LEU A 250 3.52 2.99 -8.00
C LEU A 250 2.82 4.36 -8.05
N PRO A 251 2.93 5.25 -7.05
CA PRO A 251 2.30 6.56 -7.12
C PRO A 251 2.78 7.41 -8.30
N SER A 252 4.07 7.33 -8.65
CA SER A 252 4.63 8.06 -9.80
C SER A 252 4.06 7.56 -11.12
N VAL A 253 3.92 6.24 -11.27
CA VAL A 253 3.30 5.65 -12.49
C VAL A 253 1.83 6.04 -12.60
N ILE A 254 1.10 6.07 -11.49
CA ILE A 254 -0.30 6.52 -11.46
C ILE A 254 -0.39 7.98 -11.90
N ASP A 255 0.46 8.86 -11.37
CA ASP A 255 0.49 10.29 -11.73
C ASP A 255 0.82 10.48 -13.24
N GLU A 256 1.83 9.79 -13.74
CA GLU A 256 2.17 9.80 -15.17
C GLU A 256 1.02 9.29 -16.04
N ALA A 257 0.34 8.22 -15.64
CA ALA A 257 -0.78 7.65 -16.40
C ALA A 257 -2.03 8.57 -16.38
N ILE A 258 -2.27 9.31 -15.29
CA ILE A 258 -3.31 10.36 -15.23
C ILE A 258 -2.96 11.48 -16.22
N LYS A 259 -1.74 11.99 -16.17
CA LYS A 259 -1.26 13.07 -17.07
C LYS A 259 -1.27 12.66 -18.54
N ALA A 260 -1.04 11.38 -18.82
CA ALA A 260 -1.13 10.80 -20.17
C ALA A 260 -2.55 10.46 -20.62
N ASP A 261 -3.56 10.78 -19.81
CA ASP A 261 -4.99 10.53 -20.08
C ASP A 261 -5.36 9.05 -20.25
N LYS A 262 -4.53 8.12 -19.70
CA LYS A 262 -4.73 6.68 -19.78
C LYS A 262 -5.67 6.14 -18.70
N ILE A 263 -5.68 6.77 -17.53
CA ILE A 263 -6.47 6.35 -16.36
C ILE A 263 -7.25 7.50 -15.75
N SER A 264 -8.28 7.16 -15.00
CA SER A 264 -9.02 8.06 -14.12
C SER A 264 -9.09 7.41 -12.75
N VAL A 265 -8.77 8.13 -11.68
CA VAL A 265 -8.75 7.57 -10.32
C VAL A 265 -9.74 8.31 -9.44
N GLU A 266 -10.74 7.61 -8.90
CA GLU A 266 -11.68 8.15 -7.91
C GLU A 266 -11.03 8.17 -6.53
N VAL A 267 -11.08 9.32 -5.85
CA VAL A 267 -10.61 9.46 -4.46
C VAL A 267 -11.77 9.14 -3.52
N LEU A 268 -11.68 7.98 -2.87
CA LEU A 268 -12.66 7.49 -1.90
C LEU A 268 -12.19 7.85 -0.50
N LYS A 269 -12.86 8.79 0.14
CA LYS A 269 -12.47 9.27 1.46
C LYS A 269 -12.71 8.21 2.53
N SER A 270 -11.66 7.90 3.32
CA SER A 270 -11.73 7.12 4.56
C SER A 270 -11.53 8.02 5.77
N HIS A 271 -12.33 7.81 6.81
CA HIS A 271 -12.23 8.50 8.10
C HIS A 271 -11.52 7.66 9.15
N ASP A 272 -11.13 6.43 8.81
CA ASP A 272 -10.39 5.56 9.70
C ASP A 272 -9.04 6.19 10.08
N LYS A 273 -8.59 5.87 11.28
CA LYS A 273 -7.25 6.21 11.71
C LYS A 273 -6.28 5.22 11.11
N TRP A 274 -5.32 5.72 10.34
CA TRP A 274 -4.18 4.94 9.90
C TRP A 274 -3.12 4.91 11.00
N PHE A 275 -2.43 3.81 11.14
CA PHE A 275 -1.20 3.67 11.89
C PHE A 275 -0.33 2.54 11.34
N GLY A 276 0.99 2.67 11.55
CA GLY A 276 1.98 1.69 11.11
C GLY A 276 3.14 1.64 12.09
N VAL A 277 4.06 0.71 11.93
CA VAL A 277 5.27 0.59 12.73
C VAL A 277 6.44 1.19 11.96
N THR A 278 6.51 2.51 11.91
CA THR A 278 7.62 3.24 11.27
C THR A 278 8.82 3.33 12.22
N TYR A 279 8.56 3.67 13.47
CA TYR A 279 9.53 3.74 14.56
C TYR A 279 9.33 2.59 15.54
N LYS A 280 10.38 2.25 16.31
CA LYS A 280 10.28 1.19 17.32
C LYS A 280 9.24 1.52 18.41
N GLU A 281 9.12 2.78 18.71
CA GLU A 281 8.20 3.37 19.68
C GLU A 281 6.72 3.27 19.23
N ASP A 282 6.47 3.26 17.93
CA ASP A 282 5.12 3.13 17.34
C ASP A 282 4.46 1.80 17.74
N LYS A 283 5.23 0.76 18.03
CA LYS A 283 4.70 -0.57 18.36
C LYS A 283 3.72 -0.51 19.54
N GLU A 284 4.06 0.21 20.60
CA GLU A 284 3.18 0.32 21.78
C GLU A 284 1.90 1.08 21.44
N ILE A 285 2.00 2.12 20.61
CA ILE A 285 0.84 2.90 20.13
C ILE A 285 -0.07 2.01 19.30
N VAL A 286 0.49 1.19 18.40
CA VAL A 286 -0.28 0.25 17.57
C VAL A 286 -0.99 -0.78 18.43
N VAL A 287 -0.30 -1.43 19.39
CA VAL A 287 -0.88 -2.41 20.32
C VAL A 287 -2.05 -1.80 21.09
N ASN A 288 -1.86 -0.61 21.66
CA ASN A 288 -2.91 0.08 22.41
C ASN A 288 -4.09 0.49 21.51
N SER A 289 -3.81 0.91 20.27
CA SER A 289 -4.85 1.28 19.31
C SER A 289 -5.70 0.06 18.90
N ILE A 290 -5.06 -1.07 18.59
CA ILE A 290 -5.75 -2.33 18.27
C ILE A 290 -6.59 -2.79 19.47
N ARG A 291 -6.02 -2.78 20.67
CA ARG A 291 -6.76 -3.15 21.88
C ARG A 291 -8.00 -2.29 22.09
N ALA A 292 -7.87 -0.98 21.91
CA ALA A 292 -9.01 -0.07 22.00
C ALA A 292 -10.09 -0.35 20.95
N LEU A 293 -9.73 -0.85 19.76
CA LEU A 293 -10.69 -1.25 18.73
C LEU A 293 -11.39 -2.55 19.11
N VAL A 294 -10.69 -3.52 19.68
CA VAL A 294 -11.29 -4.76 20.23
C VAL A 294 -12.24 -4.43 21.39
N ASP A 295 -11.80 -3.62 22.35
CA ASP A 295 -12.61 -3.22 23.51
C ASP A 295 -13.90 -2.47 23.10
N LYS A 296 -13.86 -1.75 21.97
CA LYS A 296 -15.04 -1.09 21.38
C LYS A 296 -15.93 -2.03 20.53
N GLY A 297 -15.55 -3.29 20.39
CA GLY A 297 -16.28 -4.26 19.57
C GLY A 297 -16.15 -4.05 18.06
N VAL A 298 -15.17 -3.27 17.58
CA VAL A 298 -14.86 -3.13 16.16
C VAL A 298 -14.29 -4.44 15.60
N TYR A 299 -13.46 -5.11 16.39
CA TYR A 299 -12.97 -6.46 16.13
C TYR A 299 -13.40 -7.44 17.20
N PRO A 300 -13.60 -8.72 16.88
CA PRO A 300 -13.71 -9.76 17.90
C PRO A 300 -12.38 -9.93 18.64
N ASP A 301 -12.41 -10.54 19.81
CA ASP A 301 -11.19 -10.83 20.60
C ASP A 301 -10.17 -11.61 19.78
N LYS A 302 -10.64 -12.51 18.92
CA LYS A 302 -9.82 -13.31 18.01
C LYS A 302 -10.38 -13.18 16.59
N ILE A 303 -9.57 -12.65 15.67
CA ILE A 303 -10.02 -12.40 14.30
C ILE A 303 -9.94 -13.63 13.39
N PHE A 304 -9.08 -14.61 13.73
CA PHE A 304 -9.01 -15.92 13.07
C PHE A 304 -9.11 -17.04 14.12
N ASP A 305 -9.97 -18.02 13.88
CA ASP A 305 -10.14 -19.20 14.77
C ASP A 305 -9.01 -20.23 14.63
#